data_0b5f23bfd2ebd080ef5488af6bcde108
#
_entry.id   0b5f23bfd2ebd080ef5488af6bcde108
#
_cell.length_a   1.000
_cell.length_b   1.000
_cell.length_c   1.000
_cell.angle_alpha   90.00
_cell.angle_beta   90.00
_cell.angle_gamma   90.00
#
_symmetry.space_group_name_H-M   'P 1'
#
loop_
_entity.id
_entity.type
_entity.pdbx_description
1 polymer ?
#
loop_
_entity_poly.entity_id
_entity_poly.type
_entity_poly.pdbx_seq_one_letter_code
_entity_poly.pdbx_strand_id
1 'polypeptide(L)'
;MGSLLRMRPSRIVSVASLASAVCFATALLMQSGATQAQQAAAELVIHNGLIVNDTGKMAGDIRIRGEKIVEIAPHIAASPGAKEIDAKGMLLLPGAIDTHTHLSLEPVVGPVVIEPGNNAGAVDDLTDGSKAALAGGITTISDFVAMKNDEDPNAFADRVIKAIETHAIADVYPRALVLPVSTPKGTPPDPLTQKKTYDALVARGIVGTGEDRMSSEQFDKNSLAWVRKLRASAQAGIVSAIHAEDYSINTEAQERLMSENGGVGGTTHNFGQAFPVIAEIFAIQRAVAISEATGAAMIIDHISSGRALKVVEDAQRRGLPIYGEARPEYLHATSQKYAQPDADLWLGGPPMRDKWDQDMIWDAIRRGVLHTVGTDHSGFPKSTKLVPSNTVVNRRMGIPNLQEYPAMMFSDGVVKERITLEQFVAVTSTNAAKIFGMYPRKGVIAVGSDADIVIWNPTTKKILKDADMLSRAGYTAYAGMEVTGMPITTIRRGEVVYDKGQIVGKPGSGRFIAGAKFQRPMLRPITD
;
A
#
# COMPACT_ATOMS: atom_id res chain seq x y z
N MET A 1 -53.70 -62.34 25.87
CA MET A 1 -53.34 -63.76 25.74
C MET A 1 -51.86 -63.82 25.48
N GLY A 2 -51.11 -64.19 26.31
CA GLY A 2 -50.53 -65.21 27.13
C GLY A 2 -49.03 -64.98 27.05
N SER A 3 -48.30 -64.62 28.08
CA SER A 3 -47.89 -65.34 29.27
C SER A 3 -46.73 -66.33 29.04
N LEU A 4 -45.72 -66.12 29.85
CA LEU A 4 -44.79 -67.03 30.53
C LEU A 4 -43.33 -66.93 30.06
N LEU A 5 -42.44 -66.46 30.89
CA LEU A 5 -41.81 -66.88 32.15
C LEU A 5 -40.50 -67.66 32.02
N ARG A 6 -39.46 -67.12 32.69
CA ARG A 6 -38.33 -67.79 33.38
C ARG A 6 -37.16 -68.32 32.50
N MET A 7 -35.90 -68.22 32.85
CA MET A 7 -35.18 -68.31 34.14
C MET A 7 -33.73 -67.82 33.99
N ARG A 8 -33.14 -67.29 35.06
CA ARG A 8 -31.69 -67.13 35.27
C ARG A 8 -31.04 -68.46 35.63
N PRO A 9 -29.72 -68.65 35.40
CA PRO A 9 -28.82 -68.83 36.53
C PRO A 9 -27.45 -68.09 36.40
N SER A 10 -27.05 -67.55 37.51
CA SER A 10 -25.88 -67.72 38.38
C SER A 10 -24.44 -67.60 37.81
N ARG A 11 -23.81 -66.61 38.34
CA ARG A 11 -22.40 -66.36 38.70
C ARG A 11 -21.39 -67.52 38.56
N ILE A 12 -20.29 -67.23 37.81
CA ILE A 12 -18.94 -67.68 38.20
C ILE A 12 -18.02 -66.43 38.05
N VAL A 13 -17.41 -66.01 39.17
CA VAL A 13 -16.40 -64.97 39.25
C VAL A 13 -15.05 -65.63 39.04
N SER A 14 -14.35 -65.28 38.00
CA SER A 14 -12.96 -65.68 37.80
C SER A 14 -12.02 -64.54 38.20
N VAL A 15 -11.21 -64.80 39.23
CA VAL A 15 -10.21 -63.92 39.82
C VAL A 15 -8.91 -63.95 38.97
N ALA A 16 -8.91 -63.37 37.78
CA ALA A 16 -7.72 -63.27 36.96
C ALA A 16 -7.58 -61.95 36.19
N SER A 17 -8.04 -60.82 36.77
CA SER A 17 -7.98 -59.51 36.05
C SER A 17 -7.46 -58.35 36.90
N LEU A 18 -6.68 -58.58 37.95
CA LEU A 18 -6.10 -57.48 38.74
C LEU A 18 -4.63 -57.22 38.53
N ALA A 19 -3.91 -57.99 37.71
CA ALA A 19 -2.46 -57.77 37.52
C ALA A 19 -2.14 -57.01 36.21
N SER A 20 -3.08 -56.85 35.26
CA SER A 20 -2.83 -56.14 33.98
C SER A 20 -3.24 -54.65 33.98
N ALA A 21 -4.02 -54.19 34.98
CA ALA A 21 -4.50 -52.81 35.04
C ALA A 21 -3.47 -51.83 35.66
N VAL A 22 -2.49 -52.34 36.42
CA VAL A 22 -1.47 -51.46 37.05
C VAL A 22 -0.29 -51.18 36.12
N CYS A 23 0.03 -52.05 35.17
CA CYS A 23 1.08 -51.79 34.19
C CYS A 23 0.68 -50.81 33.06
N PHE A 24 -0.61 -50.70 32.74
CA PHE A 24 -1.10 -49.76 31.73
C PHE A 24 -1.27 -48.33 32.27
N ALA A 25 -1.53 -48.15 33.57
CA ALA A 25 -1.67 -46.84 34.19
C ALA A 25 -0.30 -46.14 34.42
N THR A 26 0.77 -46.90 34.62
CA THR A 26 2.11 -46.34 34.74
C THR A 26 2.77 -46.05 33.39
N ALA A 27 2.40 -46.71 32.31
CA ALA A 27 2.85 -46.40 30.97
C ALA A 27 2.11 -45.16 30.38
N LEU A 28 0.86 -44.89 30.75
CA LEU A 28 0.13 -43.67 30.35
C LEU A 28 0.55 -42.42 31.14
N LEU A 29 1.08 -42.58 32.36
CA LEU A 29 1.58 -41.48 33.18
C LEU A 29 3.06 -41.09 32.83
N MET A 30 3.77 -41.92 32.09
CA MET A 30 5.11 -41.58 31.58
C MET A 30 5.09 -40.99 30.16
N GLN A 31 3.95 -41.05 29.44
CA GLN A 31 3.79 -40.41 28.12
C GLN A 31 3.17 -39.01 28.18
N SER A 32 2.61 -38.59 29.33
CA SER A 32 2.12 -37.22 29.50
C SER A 32 3.18 -36.23 29.99
N GLY A 33 4.43 -36.66 30.14
CA GLY A 33 5.59 -35.84 30.48
C GLY A 33 6.47 -35.42 29.31
N ALA A 34 6.09 -35.73 28.07
CA ALA A 34 6.63 -35.04 26.91
C ALA A 34 5.98 -33.65 26.91
N THR A 35 6.49 -32.74 27.75
CA THR A 35 6.36 -31.31 27.53
C THR A 35 6.58 -31.09 26.05
N GLN A 36 5.52 -30.63 25.33
CA GLN A 36 5.74 -29.84 24.15
C GLN A 36 6.73 -28.78 24.58
N ALA A 37 7.99 -28.99 24.28
CA ALA A 37 8.98 -27.92 24.25
C ALA A 37 8.39 -26.95 23.25
N GLN A 38 7.68 -25.93 23.75
CA GLN A 38 7.16 -24.83 22.95
C GLN A 38 8.41 -24.29 22.28
N GLN A 39 8.53 -24.59 20.98
CA GLN A 39 9.69 -24.21 20.19
C GLN A 39 9.86 -22.73 20.42
N ALA A 40 10.87 -22.36 21.20
CA ALA A 40 11.08 -20.98 21.60
C ALA A 40 11.08 -20.16 20.32
N ALA A 41 10.18 -19.17 20.23
CA ALA A 41 10.06 -18.35 19.04
C ALA A 41 11.45 -17.80 18.71
N ALA A 42 11.87 -17.92 17.44
CA ALA A 42 13.19 -17.47 16.99
C ALA A 42 13.43 -16.03 17.48
N GLU A 43 14.55 -15.81 18.15
CA GLU A 43 14.94 -14.51 18.67
C GLU A 43 15.93 -13.85 17.71
N LEU A 44 15.70 -12.56 17.43
CA LEU A 44 16.62 -11.69 16.71
C LEU A 44 16.87 -10.45 17.58
N VAL A 45 18.14 -10.08 17.74
CA VAL A 45 18.53 -8.83 18.40
C VAL A 45 19.25 -7.94 17.39
N ILE A 46 18.79 -6.69 17.26
CA ILE A 46 19.45 -5.68 16.45
C ILE A 46 20.15 -4.73 17.41
N HIS A 47 21.47 -4.61 17.26
CA HIS A 47 22.34 -3.81 18.14
C HIS A 47 22.75 -2.50 17.50
N ASN A 48 23.07 -1.51 18.34
CA ASN A 48 23.77 -0.28 17.96
C ASN A 48 23.04 0.52 16.86
N GLY A 49 21.70 0.58 16.87
CA GLY A 49 20.94 1.34 15.90
C GLY A 49 20.51 2.72 16.40
N LEU A 50 20.27 3.65 15.46
CA LEU A 50 19.51 4.88 15.73
C LEU A 50 18.06 4.65 15.31
N ILE A 51 17.19 4.35 16.26
CA ILE A 51 15.75 4.13 16.05
C ILE A 51 15.10 5.47 15.75
N VAL A 52 14.32 5.55 14.66
CA VAL A 52 13.61 6.76 14.24
C VAL A 52 12.13 6.44 14.07
N ASN A 53 11.29 7.19 14.76
CA ASN A 53 9.84 7.22 14.59
C ASN A 53 9.39 8.63 14.18
N ASP A 54 8.10 8.80 13.85
CA ASP A 54 7.49 10.12 13.53
C ASP A 54 7.54 11.11 14.70
N THR A 55 7.74 10.62 15.92
CA THR A 55 7.76 11.42 17.17
C THR A 55 9.15 11.71 17.71
N GLY A 56 10.20 11.14 17.12
CA GLY A 56 11.57 11.37 17.57
C GLY A 56 12.50 10.20 17.29
N LYS A 57 13.72 10.31 17.79
CA LYS A 57 14.79 9.33 17.58
C LYS A 57 15.53 9.02 18.88
N MET A 58 16.00 7.77 19.00
CA MET A 58 16.80 7.29 20.13
C MET A 58 17.80 6.23 19.70
N ALA A 59 19.00 6.26 20.25
CA ALA A 59 19.96 5.16 20.09
C ALA A 59 19.56 3.99 20.99
N GLY A 60 19.69 2.75 20.48
CA GLY A 60 19.37 1.57 21.26
C GLY A 60 19.36 0.28 20.46
N ASP A 61 19.12 -0.79 21.18
CA ASP A 61 18.96 -2.15 20.68
C ASP A 61 17.48 -2.54 20.66
N ILE A 62 17.14 -3.47 19.77
CA ILE A 62 15.80 -4.00 19.61
C ILE A 62 15.85 -5.52 19.72
N ARG A 63 15.05 -6.10 20.62
CA ARG A 63 14.79 -7.54 20.69
C ARG A 63 13.47 -7.88 20.00
N ILE A 64 13.54 -8.87 19.12
CA ILE A 64 12.41 -9.41 18.37
C ILE A 64 12.25 -10.88 18.78
N ARG A 65 11.01 -11.31 19.07
CA ARG A 65 10.65 -12.71 19.26
C ARG A 65 9.48 -13.08 18.36
N GLY A 66 9.71 -14.04 17.47
CA GLY A 66 8.78 -14.33 16.41
C GLY A 66 8.53 -13.09 15.54
N GLU A 67 7.29 -12.62 15.49
CA GLU A 67 6.91 -11.51 14.62
C GLU A 67 6.91 -10.14 15.32
N LYS A 68 7.20 -10.08 16.62
CA LYS A 68 6.97 -8.89 17.45
C LYS A 68 8.23 -8.30 18.03
N ILE A 69 8.25 -6.98 18.11
CA ILE A 69 9.20 -6.25 18.95
C ILE A 69 8.78 -6.47 20.41
N VAL A 70 9.67 -7.03 21.23
CA VAL A 70 9.37 -7.35 22.62
C VAL A 70 10.15 -6.49 23.61
N GLU A 71 11.26 -5.87 23.18
CA GLU A 71 12.07 -5.01 24.04
C GLU A 71 12.81 -3.97 23.19
N ILE A 72 12.93 -2.77 23.72
CA ILE A 72 13.78 -1.69 23.21
C ILE A 72 14.53 -1.13 24.42
N ALA A 73 15.86 -1.15 24.38
CA ALA A 73 16.70 -0.65 25.47
C ALA A 73 18.03 -0.11 24.93
N PRO A 74 18.78 0.69 25.72
CA PRO A 74 20.10 1.16 25.31
C PRO A 74 21.09 0.04 24.99
N HIS A 75 20.96 -1.10 25.69
CA HIS A 75 21.74 -2.31 25.46
C HIS A 75 20.92 -3.55 25.82
N ILE A 76 20.93 -4.55 24.95
CA ILE A 76 20.22 -5.82 25.12
C ILE A 76 21.22 -6.97 24.94
N ALA A 77 21.43 -7.78 25.99
CA ALA A 77 22.18 -9.02 25.86
C ALA A 77 21.36 -10.07 25.11
N ALA A 78 21.91 -10.63 24.03
CA ALA A 78 21.23 -11.67 23.28
C ALA A 78 21.10 -12.97 24.11
N SER A 79 19.98 -13.66 23.95
CA SER A 79 19.78 -14.99 24.55
C SER A 79 20.65 -16.02 23.84
N PRO A 80 21.07 -17.12 24.50
CA PRO A 80 21.84 -18.18 23.84
C PRO A 80 21.09 -18.70 22.58
N GLY A 81 21.75 -18.66 21.41
CA GLY A 81 21.21 -19.09 20.15
C GLY A 81 20.36 -18.05 19.41
N ALA A 82 20.20 -16.84 19.93
CA ALA A 82 19.59 -15.73 19.21
C ALA A 82 20.42 -15.36 17.96
N LYS A 83 19.73 -14.90 16.91
CA LYS A 83 20.39 -14.22 15.80
C LYS A 83 20.72 -12.78 16.20
N GLU A 84 21.86 -12.28 15.77
CA GLU A 84 22.29 -10.92 16.07
C GLU A 84 22.63 -10.16 14.79
N ILE A 85 22.22 -8.91 14.71
CA ILE A 85 22.57 -7.98 13.63
C ILE A 85 23.13 -6.71 14.28
N ASP A 86 24.36 -6.35 13.95
CA ASP A 86 24.94 -5.07 14.36
C ASP A 86 24.63 -3.99 13.32
N ALA A 87 23.78 -3.05 13.67
CA ALA A 87 23.40 -1.94 12.81
C ALA A 87 24.49 -0.87 12.68
N LYS A 88 25.57 -0.94 13.46
CA LYS A 88 26.77 -0.07 13.35
C LYS A 88 26.44 1.43 13.32
N GLY A 89 25.45 1.87 14.07
CA GLY A 89 24.99 3.26 14.09
C GLY A 89 24.11 3.68 12.91
N MET A 90 23.71 2.75 12.05
CA MET A 90 22.76 3.02 10.97
C MET A 90 21.37 3.34 11.54
N LEU A 91 20.51 3.93 10.68
CA LEU A 91 19.13 4.20 11.06
C LEU A 91 18.32 2.90 11.10
N LEU A 92 17.49 2.78 12.12
CA LEU A 92 16.43 1.77 12.19
C LEU A 92 15.10 2.48 11.95
N LEU A 93 14.54 2.28 10.78
CA LEU A 93 13.29 2.91 10.35
C LEU A 93 12.16 1.87 10.41
N PRO A 94 10.92 2.24 10.76
CA PRO A 94 9.80 1.34 10.53
C PRO A 94 9.67 1.05 9.04
N GLY A 95 9.30 -0.18 8.69
CA GLY A 95 9.06 -0.54 7.30
C GLY A 95 8.11 0.43 6.63
N ALA A 96 8.47 0.91 5.45
CA ALA A 96 7.62 1.81 4.71
C ALA A 96 6.32 1.12 4.28
N ILE A 97 5.27 1.91 4.11
CA ILE A 97 3.93 1.48 3.65
C ILE A 97 3.62 2.26 2.39
N ASP A 98 3.62 1.59 1.26
CA ASP A 98 3.14 2.19 0.02
C ASP A 98 1.62 2.16 -0.02
N THR A 99 1.01 3.32 -0.17
CA THR A 99 -0.44 3.48 -0.13
C THR A 99 -1.12 3.25 -1.47
N HIS A 100 -0.36 3.06 -2.56
CA HIS A 100 -0.95 3.10 -3.90
C HIS A 100 -0.15 2.27 -4.91
N THR A 101 -0.64 1.08 -5.24
CA THR A 101 -0.04 0.23 -6.29
C THR A 101 -1.12 -0.42 -7.16
N HIS A 102 -0.70 -0.84 -8.36
CA HIS A 102 -1.51 -1.57 -9.33
C HIS A 102 -0.78 -2.84 -9.75
N LEU A 103 -0.88 -3.87 -8.93
CA LEU A 103 -0.26 -5.18 -9.15
C LEU A 103 -1.29 -6.21 -9.62
N SER A 104 -0.85 -7.22 -10.35
CA SER A 104 -1.70 -8.37 -10.64
C SER A 104 -1.77 -9.30 -9.43
N LEU A 105 -2.98 -9.72 -9.05
CA LEU A 105 -3.16 -10.75 -8.02
C LEU A 105 -2.64 -12.12 -8.46
N GLU A 106 -2.77 -12.43 -9.75
CA GLU A 106 -2.34 -13.70 -10.34
C GLU A 106 -0.95 -13.54 -10.96
N PRO A 107 -0.12 -14.60 -10.95
CA PRO A 107 1.18 -14.56 -11.57
C PRO A 107 1.10 -14.20 -13.05
N VAL A 108 1.88 -13.20 -13.44
CA VAL A 108 2.00 -12.80 -14.85
C VAL A 108 3.00 -13.71 -15.54
N VAL A 109 2.52 -14.65 -16.35
CA VAL A 109 3.34 -15.66 -17.02
C VAL A 109 3.65 -15.24 -18.44
N GLY A 110 4.94 -15.29 -18.81
CA GLY A 110 5.40 -14.99 -20.16
C GLY A 110 5.49 -13.51 -20.52
N PRO A 111 5.75 -13.18 -21.77
CA PRO A 111 5.74 -11.79 -22.25
C PRO A 111 4.30 -11.30 -22.26
N VAL A 112 4.04 -10.22 -21.52
CA VAL A 112 2.73 -9.58 -21.53
C VAL A 112 2.57 -8.84 -22.85
N VAL A 113 1.72 -9.35 -23.73
CA VAL A 113 1.31 -8.64 -24.94
C VAL A 113 0.20 -7.66 -24.53
N ILE A 114 0.57 -6.39 -24.43
CA ILE A 114 -0.38 -5.32 -24.14
C ILE A 114 -0.81 -4.70 -25.47
N GLU A 115 -2.09 -4.83 -25.79
CA GLU A 115 -2.63 -4.21 -27.00
C GLU A 115 -2.64 -2.67 -26.90
N PRO A 116 -2.35 -1.95 -28.00
CA PRO A 116 -2.45 -0.50 -28.02
C PRO A 116 -3.83 -0.02 -27.57
N GLY A 117 -3.86 1.03 -26.75
CA GLY A 117 -5.11 1.60 -26.21
C GLY A 117 -5.69 0.88 -24.98
N ASN A 118 -5.15 -0.28 -24.58
CA ASN A 118 -5.58 -0.98 -23.38
C ASN A 118 -4.62 -0.63 -22.21
N ASN A 119 -5.12 0.09 -21.19
CA ASN A 119 -4.38 0.39 -19.97
C ASN A 119 -4.44 -0.75 -18.93
N ALA A 120 -5.13 -1.85 -19.22
CA ALA A 120 -5.08 -3.04 -18.40
C ALA A 120 -3.75 -3.76 -18.59
N GLY A 121 -3.18 -4.30 -17.50
CA GLY A 121 -2.01 -5.16 -17.56
C GLY A 121 -0.69 -4.48 -17.19
N ALA A 122 -0.57 -4.00 -15.93
CA ALA A 122 0.74 -3.88 -15.33
C ALA A 122 1.44 -5.24 -15.38
N VAL A 123 2.75 -5.26 -15.64
CA VAL A 123 3.52 -6.50 -15.77
C VAL A 123 3.99 -7.09 -14.46
N ASP A 124 3.89 -6.35 -13.38
CA ASP A 124 4.26 -6.80 -12.05
C ASP A 124 3.06 -7.47 -11.36
N ASP A 125 3.30 -8.64 -10.82
CA ASP A 125 2.37 -9.34 -9.94
C ASP A 125 2.75 -9.12 -8.46
N LEU A 126 2.01 -9.74 -7.54
CA LEU A 126 2.28 -9.65 -6.10
C LEU A 126 3.69 -10.11 -5.72
N THR A 127 4.29 -11.05 -6.46
CA THR A 127 5.65 -11.54 -6.19
C THR A 127 6.69 -10.52 -6.62
N ASP A 128 6.61 -10.02 -7.85
CA ASP A 128 7.61 -9.11 -8.40
C ASP A 128 7.48 -7.70 -7.78
N GLY A 129 6.25 -7.22 -7.58
CA GLY A 129 5.99 -6.01 -6.81
C GLY A 129 6.51 -6.11 -5.38
N SER A 130 6.33 -7.27 -4.71
CA SER A 130 6.91 -7.47 -3.37
C SER A 130 8.43 -7.39 -3.37
N LYS A 131 9.11 -7.99 -4.36
CA LYS A 131 10.58 -7.91 -4.46
C LYS A 131 11.05 -6.46 -4.58
N ALA A 132 10.42 -5.70 -5.49
CA ALA A 132 10.73 -4.30 -5.68
C ALA A 132 10.49 -3.48 -4.40
N ALA A 133 9.33 -3.66 -3.75
CA ALA A 133 8.99 -3.00 -2.49
C ALA A 133 10.04 -3.28 -1.39
N LEU A 134 10.33 -4.54 -1.13
CA LEU A 134 11.26 -4.95 -0.08
C LEU A 134 12.69 -4.46 -0.32
N ALA A 135 13.13 -4.41 -1.59
CA ALA A 135 14.43 -3.83 -1.95
C ALA A 135 14.46 -2.30 -1.73
N GLY A 136 13.32 -1.64 -1.74
CA GLY A 136 13.17 -0.23 -1.37
C GLY A 136 12.98 0.02 0.13
N GLY A 137 12.80 -1.04 0.94
CA GLY A 137 12.48 -0.92 2.38
C GLY A 137 10.98 -0.80 2.67
N ILE A 138 10.13 -1.10 1.71
CA ILE A 138 8.68 -1.12 1.87
C ILE A 138 8.27 -2.52 2.33
N THR A 139 7.71 -2.64 3.53
CA THR A 139 7.29 -3.93 4.10
C THR A 139 5.81 -4.21 3.91
N THR A 140 5.02 -3.17 3.62
CA THR A 140 3.57 -3.27 3.40
C THR A 140 3.19 -2.49 2.13
N ILE A 141 2.41 -3.13 1.27
CA ILE A 141 1.91 -2.57 0.01
C ILE A 141 0.39 -2.44 0.12
N SER A 142 -0.16 -1.31 -0.32
CA SER A 142 -1.60 -1.17 -0.52
C SER A 142 -1.93 -1.27 -2.00
N ASP A 143 -2.66 -2.31 -2.37
CA ASP A 143 -2.97 -2.60 -3.77
C ASP A 143 -4.46 -2.44 -4.06
N PHE A 144 -4.80 -1.86 -5.23
CA PHE A 144 -6.18 -1.72 -5.68
C PHE A 144 -6.64 -2.96 -6.43
N VAL A 145 -7.63 -3.62 -5.87
CA VAL A 145 -8.17 -4.85 -6.43
C VAL A 145 -9.60 -4.66 -6.88
N ALA A 146 -9.87 -4.89 -8.15
CA ALA A 146 -11.22 -4.82 -8.70
C ALA A 146 -12.09 -5.96 -8.16
N MET A 147 -13.23 -5.60 -7.60
CA MET A 147 -14.33 -6.51 -7.34
C MET A 147 -15.11 -6.73 -8.64
N LYS A 148 -15.31 -7.98 -9.04
CA LYS A 148 -16.06 -8.31 -10.27
C LYS A 148 -17.52 -7.89 -10.12
N ASN A 149 -18.18 -7.64 -11.24
CA ASN A 149 -19.62 -7.38 -11.23
C ASN A 149 -20.34 -8.58 -10.59
N ASP A 150 -21.27 -8.29 -9.67
CA ASP A 150 -22.07 -9.29 -8.95
C ASP A 150 -21.27 -10.30 -8.09
N GLU A 151 -19.97 -10.04 -7.84
CA GLU A 151 -19.15 -10.86 -6.93
C GLU A 151 -19.64 -10.67 -5.48
N ASP A 152 -19.84 -11.77 -4.77
CA ASP A 152 -20.12 -11.71 -3.33
C ASP A 152 -18.90 -11.12 -2.58
N PRO A 153 -19.10 -10.16 -1.67
CA PRO A 153 -17.99 -9.50 -0.97
C PRO A 153 -17.09 -10.44 -0.15
N ASN A 154 -17.64 -11.55 0.37
CA ASN A 154 -16.84 -12.55 1.09
C ASN A 154 -16.03 -13.39 0.11
N ALA A 155 -16.61 -13.79 -1.04
CA ALA A 155 -15.90 -14.49 -2.10
C ALA A 155 -14.75 -13.63 -2.67
N PHE A 156 -14.99 -12.33 -2.86
CA PHE A 156 -13.94 -11.36 -3.20
C PHE A 156 -12.82 -11.36 -2.16
N ALA A 157 -13.15 -11.22 -0.87
CA ALA A 157 -12.17 -11.20 0.20
C ALA A 157 -11.36 -12.52 0.25
N ASP A 158 -12.02 -13.67 0.12
CA ASP A 158 -11.36 -14.98 0.10
C ASP A 158 -10.37 -15.10 -1.06
N ARG A 159 -10.77 -14.67 -2.26
CA ARG A 159 -9.92 -14.65 -3.46
C ARG A 159 -8.67 -13.78 -3.25
N VAL A 160 -8.87 -12.58 -2.74
CA VAL A 160 -7.77 -11.61 -2.52
C VAL A 160 -6.81 -12.12 -1.44
N ILE A 161 -7.33 -12.57 -0.29
CA ILE A 161 -6.52 -13.10 0.81
C ILE A 161 -5.71 -14.31 0.34
N LYS A 162 -6.36 -15.24 -0.37
CA LYS A 162 -5.67 -16.41 -0.92
C LYS A 162 -4.54 -16.05 -1.87
N ALA A 163 -4.76 -15.08 -2.78
CA ALA A 163 -3.72 -14.64 -3.71
C ALA A 163 -2.53 -14.02 -2.96
N ILE A 164 -2.79 -13.15 -1.97
CA ILE A 164 -1.76 -12.53 -1.15
C ILE A 164 -0.93 -13.61 -0.42
N GLU A 165 -1.59 -14.52 0.29
CA GLU A 165 -0.92 -15.57 1.08
C GLU A 165 -0.26 -16.66 0.23
N THR A 166 -0.51 -16.67 -1.08
CA THR A 166 0.14 -17.59 -2.02
C THR A 166 1.33 -16.94 -2.74
N HIS A 167 1.24 -15.67 -3.08
CA HIS A 167 2.18 -15.02 -4.02
C HIS A 167 3.00 -13.88 -3.42
N ALA A 168 2.47 -13.15 -2.44
CA ALA A 168 3.18 -12.01 -1.89
C ALA A 168 4.39 -12.41 -1.02
N ILE A 169 5.43 -11.57 -1.02
CA ILE A 169 6.54 -11.62 -0.07
C ILE A 169 6.41 -10.46 0.92
N ALA A 170 6.04 -9.27 0.47
CA ALA A 170 5.65 -8.16 1.32
C ALA A 170 4.26 -8.42 1.93
N ASP A 171 3.94 -7.78 3.03
CA ASP A 171 2.58 -7.75 3.54
C ASP A 171 1.70 -6.87 2.64
N VAL A 172 0.42 -7.21 2.51
CA VAL A 172 -0.48 -6.49 1.60
C VAL A 172 -1.75 -6.07 2.33
N TYR A 173 -2.06 -4.78 2.22
CA TYR A 173 -3.32 -4.17 2.61
C TYR A 173 -4.14 -3.87 1.34
N PRO A 174 -5.09 -4.72 0.94
CA PRO A 174 -5.85 -4.52 -0.27
C PRO A 174 -6.92 -3.43 -0.09
N ARG A 175 -7.11 -2.63 -1.13
CA ARG A 175 -8.23 -1.70 -1.26
C ARG A 175 -9.19 -2.18 -2.34
N ALA A 176 -10.46 -2.32 -1.98
CA ALA A 176 -11.47 -2.85 -2.91
C ALA A 176 -11.93 -1.78 -3.89
N LEU A 177 -11.67 -1.96 -5.18
CA LEU A 177 -12.28 -1.14 -6.22
C LEU A 177 -13.69 -1.65 -6.46
N VAL A 178 -14.66 -1.00 -5.81
CA VAL A 178 -16.08 -1.33 -5.90
C VAL A 178 -16.78 -0.27 -6.71
N LEU A 179 -17.34 -0.64 -7.87
CA LEU A 179 -18.13 0.29 -8.66
C LEU A 179 -19.46 0.59 -7.97
N PRO A 180 -20.06 1.78 -8.20
CA PRO A 180 -21.41 2.04 -7.75
C PRO A 180 -22.38 0.99 -8.30
N VAL A 181 -23.27 0.48 -7.45
CA VAL A 181 -24.28 -0.50 -7.88
C VAL A 181 -25.08 0.08 -9.04
N SER A 182 -24.98 -0.54 -10.21
CA SER A 182 -25.82 -0.22 -11.37
C SER A 182 -27.16 -0.90 -11.24
N THR A 183 -28.22 -0.14 -11.41
CA THR A 183 -29.59 -0.67 -11.47
C THR A 183 -30.12 -0.60 -12.91
N PRO A 184 -31.12 -1.39 -13.29
CA PRO A 184 -31.80 -1.24 -14.57
C PRO A 184 -32.21 0.20 -14.81
N LYS A 185 -32.14 0.63 -16.06
CA LYS A 185 -32.43 2.02 -16.49
C LYS A 185 -33.73 2.52 -15.85
N GLY A 186 -33.62 3.58 -15.04
CA GLY A 186 -34.76 4.22 -14.38
C GLY A 186 -35.01 3.80 -12.92
N THR A 187 -34.29 2.82 -12.38
CA THR A 187 -34.41 2.42 -10.96
C THR A 187 -33.19 2.93 -10.18
N PRO A 188 -33.34 3.82 -9.19
CA PRO A 188 -32.20 4.20 -8.34
C PRO A 188 -31.68 2.96 -7.59
N PRO A 189 -30.33 2.79 -7.45
CA PRO A 189 -29.81 1.73 -6.60
C PRO A 189 -30.33 1.91 -5.18
N ASP A 190 -30.71 0.80 -4.55
CA ASP A 190 -31.01 0.80 -3.12
C ASP A 190 -29.75 1.22 -2.36
N PRO A 191 -29.78 2.35 -1.62
CA PRO A 191 -28.63 2.82 -0.84
C PRO A 191 -28.10 1.76 0.16
N LEU A 192 -28.97 0.85 0.60
CA LEU A 192 -28.62 -0.21 1.54
C LEU A 192 -27.77 -1.30 0.88
N THR A 193 -27.89 -1.54 -0.43
CA THR A 193 -27.11 -2.57 -1.13
C THR A 193 -25.62 -2.25 -1.07
N GLN A 194 -25.24 -1.01 -1.39
CA GLN A 194 -23.84 -0.57 -1.33
C GLN A 194 -23.29 -0.64 0.10
N LYS A 195 -24.12 -0.26 1.08
CA LYS A 195 -23.72 -0.35 2.49
C LYS A 195 -23.49 -1.79 2.93
N LYS A 196 -24.33 -2.74 2.54
CA LYS A 196 -24.16 -4.18 2.85
C LYS A 196 -22.85 -4.73 2.31
N THR A 197 -22.50 -4.37 1.06
CA THR A 197 -21.21 -4.73 0.45
C THR A 197 -20.06 -4.22 1.31
N TYR A 198 -20.10 -2.96 1.73
CA TYR A 198 -19.05 -2.37 2.54
C TYR A 198 -18.99 -2.95 3.96
N ASP A 199 -20.13 -3.19 4.60
CA ASP A 199 -20.16 -3.84 5.91
C ASP A 199 -19.52 -5.24 5.86
N ALA A 200 -19.75 -6.00 4.79
CA ALA A 200 -19.13 -7.31 4.58
C ALA A 200 -17.60 -7.21 4.37
N LEU A 201 -17.13 -6.26 3.56
CA LEU A 201 -15.69 -6.02 3.37
C LEU A 201 -15.01 -5.60 4.67
N VAL A 202 -15.65 -4.71 5.43
CA VAL A 202 -15.15 -4.26 6.74
C VAL A 202 -15.08 -5.40 7.75
N ALA A 203 -16.06 -6.30 7.75
CA ALA A 203 -16.05 -7.50 8.61
C ALA A 203 -14.85 -8.42 8.30
N ARG A 204 -14.32 -8.37 7.08
CA ARG A 204 -13.11 -9.09 6.64
C ARG A 204 -11.82 -8.28 6.81
N GLY A 205 -11.89 -7.04 7.36
CA GLY A 205 -10.74 -6.17 7.57
C GLY A 205 -10.30 -5.37 6.33
N ILE A 206 -11.11 -5.35 5.27
CA ILE A 206 -10.87 -4.52 4.08
C ILE A 206 -11.61 -3.19 4.30
N VAL A 207 -10.88 -2.18 4.75
CA VAL A 207 -11.44 -0.88 5.18
C VAL A 207 -11.02 0.29 4.28
N GLY A 208 -10.41 0.01 3.14
CA GLY A 208 -10.09 0.97 2.08
C GLY A 208 -10.81 0.63 0.79
N THR A 209 -11.27 1.64 0.08
CA THR A 209 -11.82 1.49 -1.27
C THR A 209 -11.21 2.48 -2.25
N GLY A 210 -11.52 2.35 -3.51
CA GLY A 210 -11.05 3.17 -4.62
C GLY A 210 -10.20 2.32 -5.54
N GLU A 211 -9.56 2.85 -6.51
CA GLU A 211 -9.44 4.26 -6.87
C GLU A 211 -10.75 4.77 -7.52
N ASP A 212 -11.42 5.75 -6.89
CA ASP A 212 -12.64 6.33 -7.44
C ASP A 212 -12.29 7.44 -8.44
N ARG A 213 -12.34 7.12 -9.72
CA ARG A 213 -11.87 7.99 -10.81
C ARG A 213 -12.91 9.02 -11.20
N MET A 214 -12.78 10.25 -10.72
CA MET A 214 -13.57 11.39 -11.17
C MET A 214 -13.26 11.77 -12.63
N SER A 215 -12.14 11.31 -13.17
CA SER A 215 -11.71 11.46 -14.56
C SER A 215 -12.43 10.51 -15.54
N SER A 216 -13.39 9.71 -15.08
CA SER A 216 -14.14 8.78 -15.93
C SER A 216 -15.49 9.36 -16.35
N GLU A 217 -15.88 9.11 -17.61
CA GLU A 217 -17.22 9.41 -18.11
C GLU A 217 -18.32 8.81 -17.24
N GLN A 218 -18.06 7.61 -16.68
CA GLN A 218 -18.99 6.92 -15.79
C GLN A 218 -19.26 7.72 -14.50
N PHE A 219 -18.22 8.35 -13.92
CA PHE A 219 -18.39 9.21 -12.76
C PHE A 219 -19.25 10.43 -13.13
N ASP A 220 -18.96 11.05 -14.24
CA ASP A 220 -19.64 12.28 -14.67
C ASP A 220 -21.13 12.02 -14.96
N LYS A 221 -21.45 10.95 -15.69
CA LYS A 221 -22.84 10.55 -16.01
C LYS A 221 -23.65 10.08 -14.80
N ASN A 222 -23.01 9.60 -13.73
CA ASN A 222 -23.68 8.94 -12.61
C ASN A 222 -23.35 9.57 -11.25
N SER A 223 -23.17 10.88 -11.18
CA SER A 223 -22.77 11.61 -9.97
C SER A 223 -23.58 11.24 -8.72
N LEU A 224 -24.90 11.04 -8.86
CA LEU A 224 -25.76 10.64 -7.75
C LEU A 224 -25.38 9.27 -7.16
N ALA A 225 -25.04 8.29 -8.02
CA ALA A 225 -24.61 6.97 -7.57
C ALA A 225 -23.30 7.05 -6.77
N TRP A 226 -22.37 7.90 -7.20
CA TRP A 226 -21.12 8.14 -6.49
C TRP A 226 -21.33 8.82 -5.13
N VAL A 227 -22.19 9.84 -5.02
CA VAL A 227 -22.54 10.45 -3.73
C VAL A 227 -23.14 9.41 -2.77
N ARG A 228 -24.02 8.52 -3.26
CA ARG A 228 -24.58 7.42 -2.46
C ARG A 228 -23.54 6.42 -2.03
N LYS A 229 -22.64 6.04 -2.94
CA LYS A 229 -21.50 5.16 -2.64
C LYS A 229 -20.64 5.73 -1.52
N LEU A 230 -20.23 6.99 -1.62
CA LEU A 230 -19.39 7.66 -0.62
C LEU A 230 -20.11 7.85 0.72
N ARG A 231 -21.42 8.09 0.72
CA ARG A 231 -22.21 8.04 1.95
C ARG A 231 -22.23 6.66 2.60
N ALA A 232 -22.33 5.60 1.80
CA ALA A 232 -22.29 4.24 2.30
C ALA A 232 -20.91 3.89 2.86
N SER A 233 -19.81 4.34 2.23
CA SER A 233 -18.45 4.15 2.74
C SER A 233 -18.26 4.84 4.09
N ALA A 234 -18.76 6.08 4.24
CA ALA A 234 -18.74 6.80 5.53
C ALA A 234 -19.45 6.02 6.64
N GLN A 235 -20.66 5.51 6.35
CA GLN A 235 -21.46 4.75 7.32
C GLN A 235 -20.81 3.41 7.71
N ALA A 236 -20.03 2.80 6.81
CA ALA A 236 -19.32 1.55 7.08
C ALA A 236 -17.97 1.78 7.80
N GLY A 237 -17.45 2.99 7.80
CA GLY A 237 -16.14 3.32 8.36
C GLY A 237 -14.99 2.97 7.40
N ILE A 238 -15.16 3.27 6.14
CA ILE A 238 -14.18 3.05 5.06
C ILE A 238 -13.53 4.36 4.66
N VAL A 239 -12.24 4.33 4.32
CA VAL A 239 -11.53 5.43 3.65
C VAL A 239 -11.59 5.19 2.15
N SER A 240 -12.08 6.18 1.39
CA SER A 240 -12.18 6.12 -0.07
C SER A 240 -11.01 6.87 -0.72
N ALA A 241 -10.33 6.23 -1.67
CA ALA A 241 -9.31 6.86 -2.49
C ALA A 241 -9.96 7.52 -3.71
N ILE A 242 -9.54 8.74 -4.00
CA ILE A 242 -10.14 9.57 -5.04
C ILE A 242 -9.09 10.05 -6.03
N HIS A 243 -9.12 9.54 -7.25
CA HIS A 243 -8.41 10.11 -8.39
C HIS A 243 -9.17 11.37 -8.87
N ALA A 244 -8.68 12.52 -8.47
CA ALA A 244 -9.42 13.78 -8.61
C ALA A 244 -8.97 14.59 -9.82
N GLU A 245 -9.45 14.24 -10.99
CA GLU A 245 -9.39 15.05 -12.22
C GLU A 245 -10.78 15.09 -12.88
N ASP A 246 -11.18 16.22 -13.43
CA ASP A 246 -12.49 16.37 -14.07
C ASP A 246 -12.49 15.80 -15.49
N TYR A 247 -13.43 14.89 -15.76
CA TYR A 247 -13.54 14.19 -17.04
C TYR A 247 -13.78 15.16 -18.20
N SER A 248 -14.73 16.07 -18.05
CA SER A 248 -15.17 16.94 -19.14
C SER A 248 -14.10 17.96 -19.53
N ILE A 249 -13.42 18.54 -18.53
CA ILE A 249 -12.31 19.49 -18.77
C ILE A 249 -11.12 18.79 -19.44
N ASN A 250 -10.76 17.56 -18.97
CA ASN A 250 -9.68 16.79 -19.58
C ASN A 250 -10.02 16.37 -21.01
N THR A 251 -11.27 15.94 -21.25
CA THR A 251 -11.72 15.50 -22.58
C THR A 251 -11.67 16.66 -23.57
N GLU A 252 -12.23 17.83 -23.22
CA GLU A 252 -12.15 19.03 -24.05
C GLU A 252 -10.72 19.39 -24.41
N ALA A 253 -9.82 19.43 -23.40
CA ALA A 253 -8.42 19.77 -23.63
C ALA A 253 -7.71 18.78 -24.57
N GLN A 254 -8.01 17.49 -24.44
CA GLN A 254 -7.46 16.45 -25.31
C GLN A 254 -8.01 16.56 -26.74
N GLU A 255 -9.32 16.70 -26.92
CA GLU A 255 -9.95 16.86 -28.23
C GLU A 255 -9.44 18.10 -28.96
N ARG A 256 -9.34 19.23 -28.26
CA ARG A 256 -8.78 20.46 -28.80
C ARG A 256 -7.33 20.26 -29.29
N LEU A 257 -6.46 19.67 -28.45
CA LEU A 257 -5.07 19.41 -28.85
C LEU A 257 -4.98 18.44 -30.04
N MET A 258 -5.85 17.43 -30.10
CA MET A 258 -5.89 16.50 -31.24
C MET A 258 -6.33 17.17 -32.54
N SER A 259 -7.09 18.26 -32.47
CA SER A 259 -7.55 19.03 -33.65
C SER A 259 -6.56 20.10 -34.11
N GLU A 260 -5.66 20.56 -33.24
CA GLU A 260 -4.72 21.63 -33.54
C GLU A 260 -3.62 21.18 -34.52
N ASN A 261 -3.30 22.07 -35.49
CA ASN A 261 -2.21 21.90 -36.45
C ASN A 261 -2.20 20.53 -37.16
N GLY A 262 -3.35 19.99 -37.53
CA GLY A 262 -3.45 18.68 -38.19
C GLY A 262 -3.07 17.50 -37.29
N GLY A 263 -3.27 17.64 -35.98
CA GLY A 263 -2.99 16.60 -34.98
C GLY A 263 -1.61 16.72 -34.31
N VAL A 264 -0.76 17.65 -34.70
CA VAL A 264 0.56 17.87 -34.06
C VAL A 264 0.43 18.29 -32.60
N GLY A 265 -0.64 19.02 -32.24
CA GLY A 265 -0.97 19.34 -30.85
C GLY A 265 -1.23 18.13 -29.96
N GLY A 266 -1.63 17.00 -30.55
CA GLY A 266 -1.95 15.77 -29.84
C GLY A 266 -0.74 14.91 -29.42
N THR A 267 0.49 15.38 -29.57
CA THR A 267 1.68 14.63 -29.13
C THR A 267 1.80 14.60 -27.61
N THR A 268 2.47 13.57 -27.07
CA THR A 268 2.71 13.41 -25.63
C THR A 268 3.57 14.51 -25.02
N HIS A 269 4.28 15.30 -25.82
CA HIS A 269 4.95 16.52 -25.35
C HIS A 269 4.00 17.55 -24.75
N ASN A 270 2.73 17.56 -25.20
CA ASN A 270 1.67 18.42 -24.66
C ASN A 270 0.87 17.76 -23.54
N PHE A 271 1.39 16.70 -22.92
CA PHE A 271 0.69 15.93 -21.91
C PHE A 271 0.17 16.79 -20.75
N GLY A 272 0.99 17.74 -20.25
CA GLY A 272 0.56 18.68 -19.21
C GLY A 272 -0.61 19.59 -19.62
N GLN A 273 -0.77 19.89 -20.92
CA GLN A 273 -1.88 20.69 -21.45
C GLN A 273 -3.16 19.86 -21.64
N ALA A 274 -3.00 18.55 -21.89
CA ALA A 274 -4.12 17.60 -22.05
C ALA A 274 -4.83 17.29 -20.72
N PHE A 275 -4.18 17.61 -19.60
CA PHE A 275 -4.67 17.45 -18.23
C PHE A 275 -4.43 18.73 -17.44
N PRO A 276 -5.19 19.79 -17.70
CA PRO A 276 -4.93 21.11 -17.12
C PRO A 276 -5.16 21.09 -15.60
N VAL A 277 -4.39 21.89 -14.87
CA VAL A 277 -4.48 21.98 -13.40
C VAL A 277 -5.89 22.32 -12.91
N ILE A 278 -6.68 23.06 -13.71
CA ILE A 278 -8.05 23.40 -13.33
C ILE A 278 -8.98 22.17 -13.23
N ALA A 279 -8.70 21.10 -13.99
CA ALA A 279 -9.45 19.85 -13.89
C ALA A 279 -9.22 19.18 -12.53
N GLU A 280 -7.98 19.19 -12.05
CA GLU A 280 -7.60 18.69 -10.72
C GLU A 280 -8.26 19.54 -9.61
N ILE A 281 -8.15 20.87 -9.69
CA ILE A 281 -8.76 21.78 -8.71
C ILE A 281 -10.27 21.56 -8.62
N PHE A 282 -10.96 21.53 -9.75
CA PHE A 282 -12.42 21.38 -9.80
C PHE A 282 -12.88 20.03 -9.23
N ALA A 283 -12.19 18.95 -9.58
CA ALA A 283 -12.50 17.63 -9.05
C ALA A 283 -12.26 17.53 -7.53
N ILE A 284 -11.17 18.11 -7.01
CA ILE A 284 -10.90 18.15 -5.56
C ILE A 284 -11.98 18.98 -4.84
N GLN A 285 -12.39 20.14 -5.37
CA GLN A 285 -13.49 20.92 -4.80
C GLN A 285 -14.78 20.10 -4.73
N ARG A 286 -15.08 19.34 -5.78
CA ARG A 286 -16.23 18.44 -5.81
C ARG A 286 -16.12 17.31 -4.79
N ALA A 287 -14.95 16.68 -4.65
CA ALA A 287 -14.69 15.65 -3.63
C ALA A 287 -14.86 16.21 -2.21
N VAL A 288 -14.34 17.40 -1.93
CA VAL A 288 -14.50 18.11 -0.65
C VAL A 288 -15.98 18.37 -0.35
N ALA A 289 -16.74 18.88 -1.31
CA ALA A 289 -18.18 19.11 -1.14
C ALA A 289 -18.95 17.79 -0.87
N ILE A 290 -18.58 16.70 -1.54
CA ILE A 290 -19.17 15.38 -1.29
C ILE A 290 -18.79 14.86 0.11
N SER A 291 -17.53 15.02 0.55
CA SER A 291 -17.10 14.66 1.90
C SER A 291 -17.91 15.44 2.95
N GLU A 292 -18.08 16.73 2.78
CA GLU A 292 -18.86 17.57 3.69
C GLU A 292 -20.34 17.14 3.75
N ALA A 293 -20.93 16.81 2.61
CA ALA A 293 -22.32 16.36 2.53
C ALA A 293 -22.56 14.94 3.06
N THR A 294 -21.56 14.07 3.03
CA THR A 294 -21.72 12.63 3.32
C THR A 294 -21.01 12.17 4.60
N GLY A 295 -20.03 12.92 5.07
CA GLY A 295 -19.12 12.53 6.15
C GLY A 295 -18.03 11.53 5.70
N ALA A 296 -17.86 11.29 4.39
CA ALA A 296 -16.90 10.32 3.88
C ALA A 296 -15.46 10.76 4.15
N ALA A 297 -14.68 9.87 4.77
CA ALA A 297 -13.23 10.00 4.84
C ALA A 297 -12.63 9.68 3.47
N MET A 298 -11.80 10.59 2.95
CA MET A 298 -11.21 10.46 1.63
C MET A 298 -9.70 10.72 1.68
N ILE A 299 -8.95 9.92 0.94
CA ILE A 299 -7.60 10.25 0.53
C ILE A 299 -7.67 10.74 -0.92
N ILE A 300 -7.20 11.96 -1.15
CA ILE A 300 -7.04 12.48 -2.51
C ILE A 300 -5.70 11.96 -3.01
N ASP A 301 -5.78 11.04 -3.93
CA ASP A 301 -4.62 10.37 -4.49
C ASP A 301 -3.77 11.38 -5.31
N HIS A 302 -2.46 11.18 -5.32
CA HIS A 302 -1.47 11.78 -6.22
C HIS A 302 -1.72 13.26 -6.62
N ILE A 303 -1.88 14.16 -5.64
CA ILE A 303 -2.06 15.59 -5.89
C ILE A 303 -0.81 16.17 -6.55
N SER A 304 -0.98 16.75 -7.74
CA SER A 304 0.14 17.19 -8.58
C SER A 304 0.43 18.69 -8.53
N SER A 305 -0.50 19.53 -8.04
CA SER A 305 -0.35 20.97 -8.10
C SER A 305 -0.49 21.69 -6.77
N GLY A 306 0.32 22.73 -6.57
CA GLY A 306 0.29 23.60 -5.38
C GLY A 306 -1.04 24.34 -5.22
N ARG A 307 -1.73 24.65 -6.33
CA ARG A 307 -3.07 25.27 -6.29
C ARG A 307 -4.14 24.29 -5.80
N ALA A 308 -4.04 23.03 -6.22
CA ALA A 308 -4.94 21.96 -5.76
C ALA A 308 -4.75 21.67 -4.26
N LEU A 309 -3.49 21.67 -3.79
CA LEU A 309 -3.15 21.54 -2.36
C LEU A 309 -3.85 22.58 -1.49
N LYS A 310 -4.05 23.80 -1.98
CA LYS A 310 -4.75 24.84 -1.23
C LYS A 310 -6.20 24.46 -0.90
N VAL A 311 -6.89 23.78 -1.82
CA VAL A 311 -8.26 23.29 -1.60
C VAL A 311 -8.27 22.19 -0.52
N VAL A 312 -7.28 21.31 -0.55
CA VAL A 312 -7.12 20.24 0.46
C VAL A 312 -6.84 20.84 1.84
N GLU A 313 -5.90 21.77 1.92
CA GLU A 313 -5.55 22.45 3.17
C GLU A 313 -6.76 23.17 3.79
N ASP A 314 -7.53 23.90 2.99
CA ASP A 314 -8.72 24.60 3.46
C ASP A 314 -9.78 23.60 4.01
N ALA A 315 -9.96 22.45 3.36
CA ALA A 315 -10.85 21.40 3.83
C ALA A 315 -10.38 20.81 5.16
N GLN A 316 -9.07 20.55 5.30
CA GLN A 316 -8.47 20.02 6.53
C GLN A 316 -8.58 21.02 7.69
N ARG A 317 -8.33 22.31 7.45
CA ARG A 317 -8.48 23.39 8.47
C ARG A 317 -9.94 23.54 8.92
N ARG A 318 -10.91 23.26 8.07
CA ARG A 318 -12.34 23.16 8.41
C ARG A 318 -12.69 21.88 9.18
N GLY A 319 -11.76 20.98 9.33
CA GLY A 319 -11.95 19.74 10.05
C GLY A 319 -12.61 18.63 9.23
N LEU A 320 -12.59 18.66 7.91
CA LEU A 320 -13.08 17.54 7.08
C LEU A 320 -12.08 16.37 7.09
N PRO A 321 -12.53 15.11 6.98
CA PRO A 321 -11.65 13.94 6.97
C PRO A 321 -11.05 13.73 5.56
N ILE A 322 -10.31 14.73 5.10
CA ILE A 322 -9.62 14.74 3.80
C ILE A 322 -8.12 14.59 4.04
N TYR A 323 -7.52 13.60 3.39
CA TYR A 323 -6.09 13.32 3.42
C TYR A 323 -5.50 13.52 2.04
N GLY A 324 -4.26 13.97 1.95
CA GLY A 324 -3.59 14.18 0.67
C GLY A 324 -2.43 13.21 0.49
N GLU A 325 -2.27 12.72 -0.72
CA GLU A 325 -1.17 11.89 -1.17
C GLU A 325 -0.40 12.58 -2.30
N ALA A 326 0.92 12.46 -2.30
CA ALA A 326 1.77 12.83 -3.43
C ALA A 326 2.34 11.58 -4.11
N ARG A 327 2.89 11.74 -5.33
CA ARG A 327 3.66 10.72 -6.04
C ARG A 327 5.14 11.09 -6.13
N PRO A 328 6.05 10.10 -6.22
CA PRO A 328 7.49 10.37 -6.31
C PRO A 328 7.87 11.30 -7.45
N GLU A 329 7.31 11.14 -8.64
CA GLU A 329 7.66 11.96 -9.80
C GLU A 329 7.37 13.44 -9.60
N TYR A 330 6.34 13.82 -8.83
CA TYR A 330 6.06 15.23 -8.55
C TYR A 330 7.10 15.87 -7.63
N LEU A 331 7.78 15.06 -6.84
CA LEU A 331 8.84 15.50 -5.93
C LEU A 331 10.22 15.56 -6.59
N HIS A 332 10.45 14.76 -7.63
CA HIS A 332 11.80 14.55 -8.18
C HIS A 332 11.96 15.01 -9.64
N ALA A 333 10.85 15.26 -10.35
CA ALA A 333 10.86 15.71 -11.74
C ALA A 333 9.83 16.83 -11.97
N THR A 334 9.86 17.45 -13.15
CA THR A 334 8.90 18.49 -13.54
C THR A 334 8.41 18.22 -14.97
N SER A 335 7.42 19.00 -15.41
CA SER A 335 6.86 18.95 -16.77
C SER A 335 7.91 19.13 -17.90
N GLN A 336 9.12 19.62 -17.59
CA GLN A 336 10.22 19.69 -18.56
C GLN A 336 10.61 18.31 -19.11
N LYS A 337 10.30 17.22 -18.40
CA LYS A 337 10.50 15.85 -18.89
C LYS A 337 9.66 15.54 -20.14
N TYR A 338 8.53 16.17 -20.30
CA TYR A 338 7.68 15.98 -21.49
C TYR A 338 8.28 16.57 -22.78
N ALA A 339 9.30 17.43 -22.68
CA ALA A 339 10.03 17.94 -23.82
C ALA A 339 11.24 17.04 -24.24
N GLN A 340 11.49 15.96 -23.52
CA GLN A 340 12.63 15.07 -23.78
C GLN A 340 12.23 13.92 -24.72
N PRO A 341 13.19 13.27 -25.41
CA PRO A 341 12.91 12.13 -26.28
C PRO A 341 12.29 10.92 -25.59
N ASP A 342 12.48 10.78 -24.28
CA ASP A 342 11.95 9.71 -23.43
C ASP A 342 10.69 10.14 -22.63
N ALA A 343 10.01 11.18 -23.10
CA ALA A 343 8.81 11.75 -22.45
C ALA A 343 7.78 10.69 -22.04
N ASP A 344 7.58 9.69 -22.89
CA ASP A 344 6.57 8.65 -22.67
C ASP A 344 6.86 7.75 -21.46
N LEU A 345 8.11 7.68 -20.99
CA LEU A 345 8.43 6.97 -19.75
C LEU A 345 7.87 7.67 -18.50
N TRP A 346 7.59 8.98 -18.62
CA TRP A 346 7.12 9.84 -17.54
C TRP A 346 5.60 10.06 -17.52
N LEU A 347 4.86 9.39 -18.41
CA LEU A 347 3.41 9.56 -18.48
C LEU A 347 2.72 8.85 -17.32
N GLY A 348 2.06 9.64 -16.49
CA GLY A 348 1.21 9.26 -15.37
C GLY A 348 0.17 10.35 -15.13
N GLY A 349 -1.04 10.01 -14.77
CA GLY A 349 -2.12 10.97 -14.49
C GLY A 349 -2.31 11.18 -12.99
N PRO A 350 -2.45 12.42 -12.52
CA PRO A 350 -2.22 13.72 -13.18
C PRO A 350 -0.77 13.92 -13.65
N PRO A 351 -0.52 14.84 -14.61
CA PRO A 351 0.85 15.14 -15.07
C PRO A 351 1.70 15.81 -14.00
N MET A 352 3.04 15.63 -14.13
CA MET A 352 4.00 16.51 -13.46
C MET A 352 3.76 17.97 -13.87
N ARG A 353 3.92 18.87 -12.92
CA ARG A 353 3.78 20.31 -13.11
C ARG A 353 5.15 21.00 -13.14
N ASP A 354 5.16 22.30 -12.98
CA ASP A 354 6.39 23.07 -13.00
C ASP A 354 7.17 23.01 -11.66
N LYS A 355 8.25 23.75 -11.59
CA LYS A 355 9.12 23.79 -10.40
C LYS A 355 8.41 24.40 -9.18
N TRP A 356 7.54 25.37 -9.41
CA TRP A 356 6.78 25.98 -8.31
C TRP A 356 5.83 24.97 -7.66
N ASP A 357 5.10 24.19 -8.46
CA ASP A 357 4.23 23.13 -7.94
C ASP A 357 5.03 22.07 -7.15
N GLN A 358 6.19 21.65 -7.69
CA GLN A 358 7.09 20.74 -6.99
C GLN A 358 7.52 21.27 -5.61
N ASP A 359 7.89 22.54 -5.53
CA ASP A 359 8.28 23.16 -4.26
C ASP A 359 7.10 23.26 -3.28
N MET A 360 5.90 23.54 -3.78
CA MET A 360 4.67 23.52 -2.98
C MET A 360 4.31 22.15 -2.44
N ILE A 361 4.58 21.06 -3.19
CA ILE A 361 4.36 19.69 -2.73
C ILE A 361 5.32 19.36 -1.58
N TRP A 362 6.62 19.70 -1.71
CA TRP A 362 7.59 19.56 -0.61
C TRP A 362 7.19 20.36 0.63
N ASP A 363 6.74 21.60 0.45
CA ASP A 363 6.26 22.46 1.54
C ASP A 363 5.01 21.85 2.21
N ALA A 364 4.09 21.30 1.44
CA ALA A 364 2.89 20.66 1.96
C ALA A 364 3.20 19.41 2.82
N ILE A 365 4.22 18.63 2.45
CA ILE A 365 4.74 17.56 3.30
C ILE A 365 5.32 18.12 4.59
N ARG A 366 6.18 19.13 4.49
CA ARG A 366 6.83 19.78 5.64
C ARG A 366 5.80 20.34 6.62
N ARG A 367 4.73 20.96 6.12
CA ARG A 367 3.65 21.56 6.92
C ARG A 367 2.60 20.57 7.43
N GLY A 368 2.57 19.33 6.91
CA GLY A 368 1.60 18.29 7.31
C GLY A 368 0.26 18.37 6.57
N VAL A 369 0.19 19.05 5.43
CA VAL A 369 -0.97 19.06 4.51
C VAL A 369 -1.04 17.76 3.70
N LEU A 370 0.12 17.32 3.18
CA LEU A 370 0.27 16.00 2.56
C LEU A 370 0.66 14.96 3.61
N HIS A 371 -0.05 13.86 3.62
CA HIS A 371 0.05 12.85 4.66
C HIS A 371 0.83 11.62 4.23
N THR A 372 0.75 11.26 2.95
CA THR A 372 1.41 10.06 2.38
C THR A 372 2.09 10.39 1.07
N VAL A 373 3.04 9.53 0.72
CA VAL A 373 3.57 9.42 -0.64
C VAL A 373 3.32 8.00 -1.10
N GLY A 374 2.44 7.83 -2.07
CA GLY A 374 2.14 6.57 -2.73
C GLY A 374 2.78 6.52 -4.10
N THR A 375 3.22 5.35 -4.55
CA THR A 375 3.95 5.26 -5.80
C THR A 375 3.06 5.30 -7.04
N ASP A 376 1.80 4.89 -6.91
CA ASP A 376 0.93 4.59 -8.05
C ASP A 376 1.65 3.67 -9.07
N HIS A 377 2.43 2.72 -8.49
CA HIS A 377 3.27 1.83 -9.27
C HIS A 377 2.44 1.04 -10.26
N SER A 378 2.75 1.26 -11.53
CA SER A 378 2.11 0.59 -12.64
C SER A 378 3.18 0.35 -13.72
N GLY A 379 3.81 -0.82 -13.66
CA GLY A 379 4.92 -1.18 -14.53
C GLY A 379 4.45 -1.63 -15.91
N PHE A 380 4.85 -0.92 -16.96
CA PHE A 380 4.69 -1.36 -18.34
C PHE A 380 6.08 -1.55 -18.95
N PRO A 381 6.32 -2.56 -19.81
CA PRO A 381 7.59 -2.71 -20.48
C PRO A 381 7.98 -1.45 -21.27
N LYS A 382 9.25 -1.08 -21.24
CA LYS A 382 9.77 0.10 -21.95
C LYS A 382 9.36 0.15 -23.43
N SER A 383 9.33 -1.01 -24.09
CA SER A 383 8.90 -1.16 -25.50
C SER A 383 7.44 -0.82 -25.74
N THR A 384 6.58 -0.96 -24.74
CA THR A 384 5.16 -0.61 -24.86
C THR A 384 4.87 0.83 -24.46
N LYS A 385 5.80 1.47 -23.76
CA LYS A 385 5.75 2.90 -23.42
C LYS A 385 6.26 3.76 -24.57
N LEU A 386 7.42 3.43 -25.14
CA LEU A 386 8.06 4.20 -26.20
C LEU A 386 7.51 3.79 -27.57
N VAL A 387 6.26 4.15 -27.85
CA VAL A 387 5.60 3.85 -29.13
C VAL A 387 5.43 5.15 -29.94
N PRO A 388 5.98 5.24 -31.17
CA PRO A 388 5.94 6.48 -31.96
C PRO A 388 4.52 7.01 -32.25
N SER A 389 3.50 6.16 -32.18
CA SER A 389 2.10 6.55 -32.39
C SER A 389 1.39 7.04 -31.13
N ASN A 390 2.10 7.19 -30.00
CA ASN A 390 1.51 7.72 -28.77
C ASN A 390 1.01 9.16 -28.98
N THR A 391 -0.16 9.42 -28.42
CA THR A 391 -0.80 10.74 -28.39
C THR A 391 -1.29 11.04 -26.98
N VAL A 392 -1.75 12.27 -26.75
CA VAL A 392 -2.36 12.64 -25.46
C VAL A 392 -3.64 11.85 -25.15
N VAL A 393 -4.21 11.15 -26.12
CA VAL A 393 -5.40 10.28 -25.95
C VAL A 393 -5.00 8.81 -25.90
N ASN A 394 -4.13 8.37 -26.84
CA ASN A 394 -3.71 6.98 -26.94
C ASN A 394 -2.26 6.80 -26.47
N ARG A 395 -2.08 6.44 -25.20
CA ARG A 395 -0.79 6.26 -24.53
C ARG A 395 -0.91 5.30 -23.37
N ARG A 396 0.23 4.83 -22.86
CA ARG A 396 0.34 4.08 -21.62
C ARG A 396 0.69 5.03 -20.47
N MET A 397 -0.19 5.15 -19.47
CA MET A 397 0.08 5.87 -18.21
C MET A 397 0.48 4.88 -17.13
N GLY A 398 1.53 5.20 -16.39
CA GLY A 398 2.08 4.37 -15.30
C GLY A 398 3.60 4.42 -15.30
N ILE A 399 4.17 4.53 -14.12
CA ILE A 399 5.62 4.62 -13.87
C ILE A 399 6.01 3.52 -12.89
N PRO A 400 6.99 2.66 -13.21
CA PRO A 400 7.55 1.72 -12.25
C PRO A 400 8.52 2.45 -11.33
N ASN A 401 8.14 2.70 -10.08
CA ASN A 401 8.91 3.51 -9.14
C ASN A 401 8.87 2.97 -7.69
N LEU A 402 8.35 1.78 -7.48
CA LEU A 402 8.16 1.17 -6.16
C LEU A 402 9.49 0.94 -5.41
N GLN A 403 10.54 0.52 -6.12
CA GLN A 403 11.83 0.18 -5.51
C GLN A 403 12.64 1.39 -5.09
N GLU A 404 12.73 2.41 -5.94
CA GLU A 404 13.63 3.55 -5.76
C GLU A 404 13.03 4.69 -4.94
N TYR A 405 11.70 4.73 -4.81
CA TYR A 405 11.00 5.85 -4.20
C TYR A 405 11.50 6.19 -2.77
N PRO A 406 11.70 5.25 -1.82
CA PRO A 406 12.13 5.64 -0.49
C PRO A 406 13.55 6.24 -0.48
N ALA A 407 14.45 5.73 -1.34
CA ALA A 407 15.81 6.28 -1.46
C ALA A 407 15.80 7.70 -2.07
N MET A 408 14.96 7.93 -3.07
CA MET A 408 14.78 9.26 -3.66
C MET A 408 14.21 10.26 -2.66
N MET A 409 13.17 9.85 -1.91
CA MET A 409 12.57 10.66 -0.84
C MET A 409 13.58 10.99 0.26
N PHE A 410 14.41 10.03 0.67
CA PHE A 410 15.46 10.28 1.65
C PHE A 410 16.52 11.24 1.11
N SER A 411 16.99 11.00 -0.10
CA SER A 411 18.03 11.81 -0.77
C SER A 411 17.59 13.27 -0.98
N ASP A 412 16.42 13.47 -1.58
CA ASP A 412 15.94 14.81 -1.90
C ASP A 412 15.21 15.50 -0.76
N GLY A 413 14.64 14.73 0.16
CA GLY A 413 13.93 15.24 1.32
C GLY A 413 14.85 15.49 2.52
N VAL A 414 15.43 14.40 3.04
CA VAL A 414 16.21 14.45 4.29
C VAL A 414 17.61 15.01 4.07
N VAL A 415 18.35 14.46 3.08
CA VAL A 415 19.74 14.89 2.85
C VAL A 415 19.83 16.35 2.37
N LYS A 416 18.82 16.81 1.59
CA LYS A 416 18.71 18.23 1.17
C LYS A 416 17.92 19.10 2.15
N GLU A 417 17.66 18.62 3.36
CA GLU A 417 17.02 19.34 4.47
C GLU A 417 15.65 19.97 4.15
N ARG A 418 14.91 19.40 3.21
CA ARG A 418 13.53 19.83 2.89
C ARG A 418 12.54 19.33 3.94
N ILE A 419 12.79 18.15 4.52
CA ILE A 419 12.01 17.52 5.58
C ILE A 419 12.94 16.88 6.61
N THR A 420 12.46 16.69 7.84
CA THR A 420 13.21 15.97 8.88
C THR A 420 13.11 14.45 8.71
N LEU A 421 13.95 13.68 9.44
CA LEU A 421 13.84 12.23 9.52
C LEU A 421 12.47 11.78 10.03
N GLU A 422 11.95 12.48 11.04
CA GLU A 422 10.65 12.19 11.63
C GLU A 422 9.51 12.43 10.62
N GLN A 423 9.61 13.48 9.79
CA GLN A 423 8.66 13.74 8.71
C GLN A 423 8.76 12.70 7.59
N PHE A 424 9.98 12.27 7.26
CA PHE A 424 10.19 11.17 6.32
C PHE A 424 9.47 9.89 6.81
N VAL A 425 9.67 9.49 8.06
CA VAL A 425 8.99 8.33 8.65
C VAL A 425 7.47 8.54 8.68
N ALA A 426 7.02 9.75 9.01
CA ALA A 426 5.60 10.06 9.04
C ALA A 426 4.91 9.79 7.69
N VAL A 427 5.45 10.33 6.59
CA VAL A 427 4.81 10.26 5.26
C VAL A 427 5.03 8.94 4.53
N THR A 428 6.11 8.21 4.87
CA THR A 428 6.42 6.93 4.22
C THR A 428 5.90 5.71 5.00
N SER A 429 5.45 5.89 6.25
CA SER A 429 5.07 4.75 7.10
C SER A 429 3.92 5.08 8.06
N THR A 430 4.15 5.97 9.04
CA THR A 430 3.25 6.12 10.20
C THR A 430 1.88 6.66 9.83
N ASN A 431 1.80 7.67 8.96
CA ASN A 431 0.52 8.28 8.59
C ASN A 431 -0.37 7.30 7.83
N ALA A 432 0.19 6.51 6.91
CA ALA A 432 -0.53 5.46 6.22
C ALA A 432 -1.11 4.44 7.21
N ALA A 433 -0.29 3.98 8.16
CA ALA A 433 -0.75 3.05 9.21
C ALA A 433 -1.89 3.63 10.05
N LYS A 434 -1.83 4.92 10.39
CA LYS A 434 -2.88 5.62 11.16
C LYS A 434 -4.17 5.80 10.35
N ILE A 435 -4.07 6.23 9.09
CA ILE A 435 -5.24 6.49 8.22
C ILE A 435 -6.01 5.19 7.95
N PHE A 436 -5.30 4.09 7.69
CA PHE A 436 -5.91 2.81 7.33
C PHE A 436 -6.10 1.85 8.52
N GLY A 437 -5.97 2.34 9.76
CA GLY A 437 -6.28 1.55 10.96
C GLY A 437 -5.33 0.38 11.22
N MET A 438 -4.08 0.48 10.79
CA MET A 438 -3.03 -0.51 11.03
C MET A 438 -2.12 -0.14 12.21
N TYR A 439 -2.13 1.14 12.64
CA TYR A 439 -1.34 1.63 13.76
C TYR A 439 -1.92 1.15 15.11
N PRO A 440 -1.10 0.77 16.12
CA PRO A 440 0.37 0.75 16.16
C PRO A 440 0.99 -0.59 15.71
N ARG A 441 0.20 -1.52 15.15
CA ARG A 441 0.73 -2.80 14.65
C ARG A 441 1.81 -2.58 13.58
N LYS A 442 1.57 -1.64 12.65
CA LYS A 442 2.48 -1.20 11.59
C LYS A 442 2.80 0.28 11.77
N GLY A 443 3.82 0.77 11.10
CA GLY A 443 4.14 2.20 11.01
C GLY A 443 4.90 2.80 12.18
N VAL A 444 5.40 1.97 13.09
CA VAL A 444 6.18 2.41 14.27
C VAL A 444 7.10 1.31 14.77
N ILE A 445 8.28 1.67 15.26
CA ILE A 445 9.15 0.77 16.04
C ILE A 445 8.80 0.98 17.50
N ALA A 446 7.99 0.07 18.06
CA ALA A 446 7.55 0.09 19.45
C ALA A 446 7.35 -1.33 19.98
N VAL A 447 7.43 -1.51 21.30
CA VAL A 447 7.13 -2.81 21.93
C VAL A 447 5.68 -3.19 21.65
N GLY A 448 5.45 -4.41 21.13
CA GLY A 448 4.16 -4.94 20.73
C GLY A 448 3.82 -4.76 19.24
N SER A 449 4.51 -3.87 18.51
CA SER A 449 4.36 -3.74 17.06
C SER A 449 4.91 -4.94 16.30
N ASP A 450 4.46 -5.15 15.08
CA ASP A 450 5.12 -6.07 14.16
C ASP A 450 6.58 -5.62 13.95
N ALA A 451 7.50 -6.57 13.91
CA ALA A 451 8.91 -6.26 13.70
C ALA A 451 9.20 -5.98 12.22
N ASP A 452 8.64 -4.89 11.70
CA ASP A 452 8.89 -4.37 10.37
C ASP A 452 9.94 -3.26 10.49
N ILE A 453 11.18 -3.58 10.20
CA ILE A 453 12.33 -2.71 10.44
C ILE A 453 13.23 -2.67 9.21
N VAL A 454 13.62 -1.48 8.82
CA VAL A 454 14.63 -1.27 7.77
C VAL A 454 15.91 -0.75 8.40
N ILE A 455 16.99 -1.49 8.24
CA ILE A 455 18.35 -1.00 8.53
C ILE A 455 18.77 -0.16 7.34
N TRP A 456 18.89 1.14 7.55
CA TRP A 456 19.11 2.13 6.51
C TRP A 456 20.48 2.78 6.66
N ASN A 457 21.29 2.70 5.60
CA ASN A 457 22.55 3.43 5.57
C ASN A 457 22.32 4.85 5.01
N PRO A 458 22.44 5.89 5.83
CA PRO A 458 22.13 7.26 5.40
C PRO A 458 23.17 7.89 4.47
N THR A 459 24.33 7.26 4.29
CA THR A 459 25.47 7.85 3.56
C THR A 459 25.80 7.13 2.25
N THR A 460 25.25 5.95 2.00
CA THR A 460 25.48 5.22 0.75
C THR A 460 24.97 6.01 -0.43
N LYS A 461 25.82 6.23 -1.43
CA LYS A 461 25.48 6.84 -2.70
C LYS A 461 25.31 5.79 -3.78
N LYS A 462 24.28 5.97 -4.61
CA LYS A 462 24.00 5.08 -5.74
C LYS A 462 23.45 5.89 -6.92
N ILE A 463 23.92 5.56 -8.13
CA ILE A 463 23.28 6.02 -9.37
C ILE A 463 22.25 4.98 -9.76
N LEU A 464 21.00 5.39 -9.93
CA LEU A 464 19.90 4.52 -10.34
C LEU A 464 20.10 4.04 -11.78
N LYS A 465 19.88 2.75 -12.03
CA LYS A 465 20.07 2.12 -13.35
C LYS A 465 18.93 1.12 -13.62
N ASP A 466 18.56 0.99 -14.89
CA ASP A 466 17.57 0.01 -15.34
C ASP A 466 17.92 -1.41 -14.86
N ALA A 467 19.20 -1.80 -14.93
CA ALA A 467 19.68 -3.12 -14.53
C ALA A 467 19.54 -3.46 -13.04
N ASP A 468 19.29 -2.47 -12.19
CA ASP A 468 19.12 -2.67 -10.74
C ASP A 468 17.65 -2.89 -10.35
N MET A 469 16.72 -2.70 -11.30
CA MET A 469 15.28 -2.76 -11.01
C MET A 469 14.76 -4.20 -11.00
N LEU A 470 13.99 -4.52 -9.97
CA LEU A 470 13.36 -5.83 -9.79
C LEU A 470 11.96 -5.90 -10.40
N SER A 471 11.38 -4.76 -10.78
CA SER A 471 10.15 -4.71 -11.57
C SER A 471 10.36 -5.35 -12.93
N ARG A 472 9.38 -6.11 -13.41
CA ARG A 472 9.37 -6.70 -14.75
C ARG A 472 9.24 -5.68 -15.88
N ALA A 473 8.94 -4.42 -15.55
CA ALA A 473 9.03 -3.32 -16.52
C ALA A 473 10.45 -3.16 -17.09
N GLY A 474 11.48 -3.56 -16.31
CA GLY A 474 12.88 -3.63 -16.73
C GLY A 474 13.56 -2.27 -16.92
N TYR A 475 13.01 -1.21 -16.31
CA TYR A 475 13.61 0.13 -16.35
C TYR A 475 13.17 0.96 -15.16
N THR A 476 13.85 2.10 -14.95
CA THR A 476 13.41 3.21 -14.11
C THR A 476 13.40 4.51 -14.90
N ALA A 477 12.34 5.32 -14.74
CA ALA A 477 12.30 6.66 -15.35
C ALA A 477 13.40 7.58 -14.79
N TYR A 478 13.96 7.24 -13.63
CA TYR A 478 14.98 8.01 -12.92
C TYR A 478 16.42 7.53 -13.21
N ALA A 479 16.65 6.76 -14.28
CA ALA A 479 17.98 6.28 -14.66
C ALA A 479 18.98 7.44 -14.76
N GLY A 480 20.16 7.27 -14.14
CA GLY A 480 21.18 8.30 -14.06
C GLY A 480 21.07 9.25 -12.85
N MET A 481 19.98 9.23 -12.09
CA MET A 481 19.83 10.00 -10.86
C MET A 481 20.73 9.44 -9.76
N GLU A 482 21.55 10.30 -9.12
CA GLU A 482 22.27 9.93 -7.90
C GLU A 482 21.37 10.09 -6.70
N VAL A 483 21.28 9.05 -5.87
CA VAL A 483 20.59 9.08 -4.57
C VAL A 483 21.58 8.82 -3.45
N THR A 484 21.30 9.42 -2.29
CA THR A 484 22.07 9.21 -1.05
C THR A 484 21.12 8.64 0.02
N GLY A 485 21.53 7.55 0.65
CA GLY A 485 20.71 6.80 1.60
C GLY A 485 20.03 5.61 0.95
N MET A 486 20.29 4.40 1.49
CA MET A 486 19.79 3.13 0.92
C MET A 486 19.42 2.14 2.03
N PRO A 487 18.38 1.33 1.84
CA PRO A 487 18.12 0.17 2.69
C PRO A 487 19.24 -0.86 2.51
N ILE A 488 19.75 -1.40 3.62
CA ILE A 488 20.73 -2.48 3.63
C ILE A 488 20.06 -3.80 3.92
N THR A 489 19.16 -3.81 4.90
CA THR A 489 18.41 -5.00 5.31
C THR A 489 16.97 -4.59 5.58
N THR A 490 16.02 -5.33 5.01
CA THR A 490 14.60 -5.17 5.29
C THR A 490 14.12 -6.39 6.06
N ILE A 491 13.54 -6.13 7.22
CA ILE A 491 12.96 -7.11 8.12
C ILE A 491 11.44 -6.89 8.10
N ARG A 492 10.70 -7.94 7.80
CA ARG A 492 9.23 -7.95 7.80
C ARG A 492 8.75 -8.97 8.82
N ARG A 493 8.02 -8.53 9.82
CA ARG A 493 7.53 -9.37 10.92
C ARG A 493 8.61 -10.28 11.52
N GLY A 494 9.79 -9.68 11.79
CA GLY A 494 10.93 -10.38 12.40
C GLY A 494 11.73 -11.30 11.46
N GLU A 495 11.32 -11.45 10.22
CA GLU A 495 12.03 -12.21 9.18
C GLU A 495 12.85 -11.26 8.30
N VAL A 496 14.13 -11.53 8.11
CA VAL A 496 14.95 -10.84 7.12
C VAL A 496 14.46 -11.29 5.74
N VAL A 497 13.94 -10.37 4.94
CA VAL A 497 13.36 -10.64 3.61
C VAL A 497 14.15 -10.03 2.46
N TYR A 498 14.98 -9.04 2.76
CA TYR A 498 15.97 -8.46 1.85
C TYR A 498 17.25 -8.19 2.63
N ASP A 499 18.39 -8.58 2.10
CA ASP A 499 19.70 -8.32 2.69
C ASP A 499 20.76 -8.05 1.63
N LYS A 500 21.42 -6.92 1.72
CA LYS A 500 22.58 -6.52 0.89
C LYS A 500 22.40 -6.76 -0.62
N GLY A 501 21.27 -6.38 -1.17
CA GLY A 501 20.98 -6.52 -2.61
C GLY A 501 20.26 -7.81 -2.99
N GLN A 502 19.98 -8.71 -2.06
CA GLN A 502 19.35 -10.00 -2.34
C GLN A 502 17.99 -10.10 -1.67
N ILE A 503 17.00 -10.55 -2.43
CA ILE A 503 15.71 -11.00 -1.87
C ILE A 503 15.94 -12.39 -1.28
N VAL A 504 15.69 -12.53 0.01
CA VAL A 504 15.80 -13.80 0.75
C VAL A 504 14.43 -14.31 1.23
N GLY A 505 13.42 -13.44 1.24
CA GLY A 505 12.03 -13.80 1.50
C GLY A 505 11.45 -14.68 0.37
N LYS A 506 10.47 -15.51 0.70
CA LYS A 506 9.85 -16.47 -0.23
C LYS A 506 8.45 -16.03 -0.63
N PRO A 507 8.01 -16.26 -1.87
CA PRO A 507 6.60 -16.11 -2.24
C PRO A 507 5.68 -16.88 -1.28
N GLY A 508 4.55 -16.29 -0.92
CA GLY A 508 3.63 -16.84 0.06
C GLY A 508 4.01 -16.61 1.52
N SER A 509 5.11 -15.90 1.80
CA SER A 509 5.45 -15.50 3.18
C SER A 509 4.85 -14.15 3.59
N GLY A 510 4.36 -13.36 2.62
CA GLY A 510 3.55 -12.16 2.87
C GLY A 510 2.18 -12.51 3.43
N ARG A 511 1.54 -11.54 4.08
CA ARG A 511 0.22 -11.72 4.67
C ARG A 511 -0.75 -10.62 4.28
N PHE A 512 -2.01 -10.98 4.25
CA PHE A 512 -3.10 -10.02 4.29
C PHE A 512 -3.06 -9.24 5.60
N ILE A 513 -3.10 -7.90 5.49
CA ILE A 513 -3.14 -7.01 6.64
C ILE A 513 -4.54 -6.42 6.77
N ALA A 514 -5.26 -6.87 7.77
CA ALA A 514 -6.56 -6.28 8.10
C ALA A 514 -6.38 -4.88 8.69
N GLY A 515 -7.16 -3.93 8.20
CA GLY A 515 -7.32 -2.61 8.82
C GLY A 515 -8.46 -2.59 9.84
N ALA A 516 -8.50 -1.56 10.67
CA ALA A 516 -9.64 -1.24 11.52
C ALA A 516 -10.55 -0.21 10.86
N LYS A 517 -11.84 -0.21 11.20
CA LYS A 517 -12.78 0.83 10.78
C LYS A 517 -12.18 2.21 10.98
N PHE A 518 -12.38 3.07 10.01
CA PHE A 518 -11.86 4.43 10.07
C PHE A 518 -12.31 5.12 11.37
N GLN A 519 -11.31 5.59 12.08
CA GLN A 519 -11.43 6.56 13.17
C GLN A 519 -10.48 7.69 12.84
N ARG A 520 -10.93 8.93 13.02
CA ARG A 520 -10.08 10.08 12.69
C ARG A 520 -8.73 9.95 13.40
N PRO A 521 -7.62 9.78 12.66
CA PRO A 521 -6.32 9.62 13.29
C PRO A 521 -5.81 10.96 13.84
N MET A 522 -5.05 10.89 14.94
CA MET A 522 -4.21 11.99 15.35
C MET A 522 -2.96 12.02 14.46
N LEU A 523 -2.96 12.94 13.53
CA LEU A 523 -1.82 13.25 12.68
C LEU A 523 -1.14 14.53 13.18
N ARG A 524 0.05 14.80 12.66
CA ARG A 524 0.73 16.06 12.96
C ARG A 524 -0.17 17.24 12.53
N PRO A 525 -0.36 18.26 13.39
CA PRO A 525 -1.11 19.46 13.01
C PRO A 525 -0.46 20.17 11.83
N ILE A 526 -1.30 20.78 10.98
CA ILE A 526 -0.82 21.64 9.90
C ILE A 526 -0.14 22.87 10.53
N THR A 527 1.09 23.12 10.11
CA THR A 527 1.83 24.34 10.48
C THR A 527 1.75 25.38 9.36
N ASP A 528 1.93 26.63 9.70
CA ASP A 528 1.97 27.73 8.72
C ASP A 528 3.31 27.78 7.97
#